data_2169f41b02fd6982027c98eecac572db
#
_entry.id   2169f41b02fd6982027c98eecac572db
#
_cell.length_a   1.000
_cell.length_b   1.000
_cell.length_c   1.000
_cell.angle_alpha   90.00
_cell.angle_beta   90.00
_cell.angle_gamma   90.00
#
_symmetry.space_group_name_H-M   'P 1'
#
loop_
_entity.id
_entity.type
_entity.pdbx_description
1 polymer ?
#
loop_
_entity_poly.entity_id
_entity_poly.type
_entity_poly.pdbx_seq_one_letter_code
_entity_poly.pdbx_strand_id
1 'polypeptide(L)'
;QSGSSWPGTVPIKLFDLDIDFSDQIEAFDKVNIRFTATSTHPGYGFSGTSLKTSVNVNSLDIDGNGDPDALSDGLLIFRYMFGLSDGPLIQNAVSLDALYTSSAAIEARINGLGLLLDIDGNSHIDPLTDGLLILRYLFGIRGATLINDVIAIDATRTTAPAIEAYLAKMAPNL
;
A
#
# COMPACT_ATOMS: atom_id res chain seq x y z
N GLN A 1 -25.57 -46.42 -6.57
CA GLN A 1 -25.29 -45.20 -5.79
C GLN A 1 -24.64 -44.22 -6.73
N SER A 2 -25.37 -43.17 -7.09
CA SER A 2 -24.91 -42.10 -7.90
C SER A 2 -23.83 -41.33 -7.17
N GLY A 3 -22.58 -41.52 -7.54
CA GLY A 3 -21.50 -40.65 -7.13
C GLY A 3 -21.82 -39.24 -7.54
N SER A 4 -22.01 -38.35 -6.56
CA SER A 4 -22.09 -36.94 -6.86
C SER A 4 -20.77 -36.50 -7.48
N SER A 5 -20.79 -36.19 -8.76
CA SER A 5 -19.68 -35.54 -9.40
C SER A 5 -19.48 -34.20 -8.68
N TRP A 6 -18.28 -33.98 -8.17
CA TRP A 6 -17.87 -32.69 -7.65
C TRP A 6 -18.13 -31.62 -8.72
N PRO A 7 -18.62 -30.50 -8.31
CA PRO A 7 -19.38 -29.63 -9.17
C PRO A 7 -18.48 -29.00 -10.18
N GLY A 8 -19.03 -28.93 -11.32
CA GLY A 8 -18.60 -27.99 -12.33
C GLY A 8 -18.41 -26.58 -11.76
N THR A 9 -18.50 -25.70 -12.38
CA THR A 9 -18.41 -24.30 -12.71
C THR A 9 -18.67 -23.24 -11.60
N VAL A 10 -19.00 -23.60 -10.37
CA VAL A 10 -19.20 -22.60 -9.29
C VAL A 10 -17.99 -22.59 -8.36
N PRO A 11 -17.31 -21.45 -8.18
CA PRO A 11 -16.24 -21.33 -7.20
C PRO A 11 -16.77 -21.67 -5.81
N ILE A 12 -16.14 -22.61 -5.12
CA ILE A 12 -16.44 -22.91 -3.73
C ILE A 12 -15.31 -22.33 -2.88
N LYS A 13 -15.66 -21.46 -1.95
CA LYS A 13 -14.74 -20.97 -0.93
C LYS A 13 -14.44 -22.12 0.01
N LEU A 14 -13.21 -22.61 0.00
CA LEU A 14 -12.78 -23.73 0.85
C LEU A 14 -12.31 -23.25 2.23
N PHE A 15 -11.69 -22.10 2.30
CA PHE A 15 -11.19 -21.51 3.55
C PHE A 15 -10.88 -20.03 3.35
N ASP A 16 -10.80 -19.31 4.46
CA ASP A 16 -10.15 -18.02 4.54
C ASP A 16 -8.74 -18.25 5.08
N LEU A 17 -7.77 -17.59 4.50
CA LEU A 17 -6.40 -17.59 4.97
C LEU A 17 -6.07 -16.19 5.42
N ASP A 18 -5.99 -15.98 6.73
CA ASP A 18 -5.41 -14.78 7.30
C ASP A 18 -3.89 -14.97 7.37
N ILE A 19 -3.15 -14.10 6.74
CA ILE A 19 -1.70 -14.13 6.79
C ILE A 19 -1.27 -12.91 7.60
N ASP A 20 -0.82 -13.18 8.82
CA ASP A 20 -0.18 -12.18 9.66
C ASP A 20 1.30 -12.13 9.28
N PHE A 21 1.73 -10.96 8.81
CA PHE A 21 3.13 -10.73 8.51
C PHE A 21 3.79 -10.20 9.78
N SER A 22 4.72 -10.99 10.32
CA SER A 22 5.53 -10.56 11.46
C SER A 22 6.33 -9.30 11.11
N ASP A 23 6.76 -8.56 12.14
CA ASP A 23 7.53 -7.30 12.10
C ASP A 23 8.85 -7.35 11.29
N GLN A 24 9.13 -8.46 10.63
CA GLN A 24 10.34 -8.70 9.82
C GLN A 24 10.15 -8.39 8.34
N ILE A 25 8.94 -7.99 7.90
CA ILE A 25 8.72 -7.60 6.50
C ILE A 25 8.95 -6.11 6.38
N GLU A 26 10.02 -5.75 5.70
CA GLU A 26 10.27 -4.35 5.34
C GLU A 26 9.28 -3.91 4.24
N ALA A 27 8.92 -2.63 4.23
CA ALA A 27 7.86 -2.07 3.40
C ALA A 27 8.04 -2.21 1.87
N PHE A 28 9.19 -2.72 1.43
CA PHE A 28 9.50 -2.97 0.01
C PHE A 28 9.68 -4.45 -0.31
N ASP A 29 9.40 -5.33 0.64
CA ASP A 29 9.56 -6.75 0.42
C ASP A 29 8.44 -7.30 -0.48
N LYS A 30 8.85 -8.08 -1.47
CA LYS A 30 7.91 -8.84 -2.29
C LYS A 30 7.57 -10.14 -1.60
N VAL A 31 6.35 -10.23 -1.10
CA VAL A 31 5.83 -11.48 -0.53
C VAL A 31 5.33 -12.38 -1.65
N ASN A 32 5.96 -13.53 -1.83
CA ASN A 32 5.53 -14.55 -2.78
C ASN A 32 4.73 -15.62 -2.02
N ILE A 33 3.42 -15.65 -2.22
CA ILE A 33 2.57 -16.69 -1.66
C ILE A 33 2.44 -17.82 -2.69
N ARG A 34 2.89 -19.01 -2.31
CA ARG A 34 2.80 -20.21 -3.14
C ARG A 34 1.79 -21.16 -2.53
N PHE A 35 0.70 -21.41 -3.24
CA PHE A 35 -0.24 -22.47 -2.89
C PHE A 35 0.16 -23.77 -3.57
N THR A 36 0.29 -24.84 -2.79
CA THR A 36 0.49 -26.18 -3.32
C THR A 36 -0.65 -27.05 -2.80
N ALA A 37 -1.48 -27.56 -3.70
CA ALA A 37 -2.50 -28.54 -3.35
C ALA A 37 -2.02 -29.93 -3.74
N THR A 38 -2.04 -30.86 -2.77
CA THR A 38 -1.82 -32.29 -3.02
C THR A 38 -3.10 -33.05 -2.83
N SER A 39 -3.47 -33.91 -3.77
CA SER A 39 -4.62 -34.80 -3.60
C SER A 39 -4.27 -35.89 -2.63
N THR A 40 -5.06 -36.01 -1.57
CA THR A 40 -4.92 -37.06 -0.54
C THR A 40 -5.89 -38.22 -0.74
N HIS A 41 -6.76 -38.16 -1.76
CA HIS A 41 -7.77 -39.21 -1.99
C HIS A 41 -7.67 -39.80 -3.39
N PRO A 42 -7.69 -41.12 -3.55
CA PRO A 42 -7.67 -41.74 -4.87
C PRO A 42 -8.88 -41.31 -5.71
N GLY A 43 -8.63 -40.80 -6.92
CA GLY A 43 -9.67 -40.35 -7.85
C GLY A 43 -9.87 -38.84 -7.92
N TYR A 44 -9.21 -38.06 -7.09
CA TYR A 44 -9.18 -36.59 -7.22
C TYR A 44 -7.81 -36.13 -7.69
N GLY A 45 -7.76 -35.64 -8.89
CA GLY A 45 -6.56 -35.00 -9.44
C GLY A 45 -6.68 -33.48 -9.34
N PHE A 46 -5.79 -32.83 -8.62
CA PHE A 46 -5.61 -31.40 -8.80
C PHE A 46 -4.59 -31.17 -9.91
N SER A 47 -5.03 -30.60 -11.01
CA SER A 47 -4.08 -30.01 -11.93
C SER A 47 -3.60 -28.70 -11.27
N GLY A 48 -2.46 -28.77 -10.62
CA GLY A 48 -1.94 -27.62 -9.87
C GLY A 48 -1.50 -26.51 -10.79
N THR A 49 -2.32 -25.52 -10.96
CA THR A 49 -1.87 -24.19 -11.29
C THR A 49 -1.32 -23.60 -9.98
N SER A 50 0.00 -23.49 -9.88
CA SER A 50 0.58 -22.69 -8.81
C SER A 50 0.19 -21.24 -9.08
N LEU A 51 -0.72 -20.71 -8.28
CA LEU A 51 -1.01 -19.30 -8.28
C LEU A 51 0.19 -18.59 -7.62
N LYS A 52 0.98 -17.93 -8.45
CA LYS A 52 1.98 -16.98 -7.93
C LYS A 52 1.26 -15.64 -7.81
N THR A 53 0.88 -15.27 -6.60
CA THR A 53 0.49 -13.90 -6.34
C THR A 53 1.66 -13.19 -5.67
N SER A 54 2.09 -12.10 -6.25
CA SER A 54 2.98 -11.17 -5.59
C SER A 54 2.08 -10.08 -4.99
N VAL A 55 2.09 -9.95 -3.69
CA VAL A 55 1.48 -8.80 -3.04
C VAL A 55 2.47 -7.66 -3.15
N ASN A 56 2.22 -6.72 -4.05
CA ASN A 56 2.90 -5.44 -3.99
C ASN A 56 2.26 -4.67 -2.83
N VAL A 57 3.03 -4.45 -1.79
CA VAL A 57 2.56 -3.59 -0.69
C VAL A 57 2.61 -2.16 -1.22
N ASN A 58 1.45 -1.65 -1.60
CA ASN A 58 1.27 -0.27 -1.99
C ASN A 58 1.20 0.58 -0.71
N SER A 59 2.36 1.04 -0.24
CA SER A 59 2.46 1.73 1.05
C SER A 59 1.76 3.09 1.07
N LEU A 60 1.55 3.70 -0.11
CA LEU A 60 0.84 4.97 -0.23
C LEU A 60 -0.67 4.80 -0.47
N ASP A 61 -1.19 3.60 -0.59
CA ASP A 61 -2.62 3.29 -0.59
C ASP A 61 -3.11 3.21 0.86
N ILE A 62 -3.44 4.35 1.43
CA ILE A 62 -3.77 4.49 2.85
C ILE A 62 -5.19 4.03 3.15
N ASP A 63 -6.13 4.30 2.28
CA ASP A 63 -7.52 3.89 2.47
C ASP A 63 -7.80 2.45 2.01
N GLY A 64 -6.82 1.81 1.32
CA GLY A 64 -6.82 0.38 1.00
C GLY A 64 -7.73 0.00 -0.16
N ASN A 65 -8.05 0.93 -1.06
CA ASN A 65 -8.85 0.66 -2.25
C ASN A 65 -8.05 0.03 -3.40
N GLY A 66 -6.72 0.00 -3.32
CA GLY A 66 -5.80 -0.55 -4.31
C GLY A 66 -5.16 0.50 -5.22
N ASP A 67 -5.64 1.73 -5.21
CA ASP A 67 -5.21 2.82 -6.08
C ASP A 67 -4.71 4.02 -5.25
N PRO A 68 -3.39 4.25 -5.14
CA PRO A 68 -2.87 5.40 -4.43
C PRO A 68 -3.15 6.69 -5.22
N ASP A 69 -3.92 7.58 -4.64
CA ASP A 69 -4.26 8.86 -5.27
C ASP A 69 -4.03 10.08 -4.37
N ALA A 70 -3.95 11.26 -5.01
CA ALA A 70 -3.58 12.47 -4.31
C ALA A 70 -4.69 13.03 -3.42
N LEU A 71 -5.99 12.83 -3.77
CA LEU A 71 -7.13 13.46 -3.10
C LEU A 71 -7.69 12.60 -1.98
N SER A 72 -7.36 11.32 -1.94
CA SER A 72 -7.59 10.45 -0.80
C SER A 72 -6.29 10.23 -0.03
N ASP A 73 -5.43 9.32 -0.45
CA ASP A 73 -4.24 8.89 0.29
C ASP A 73 -3.25 10.00 0.56
N GLY A 74 -2.91 10.77 -0.48
CA GLY A 74 -2.01 11.91 -0.35
C GLY A 74 -2.53 12.95 0.65
N LEU A 75 -3.83 13.24 0.59
CA LEU A 75 -4.47 14.18 1.49
C LEU A 75 -4.57 13.64 2.92
N LEU A 76 -4.83 12.33 3.11
CA LEU A 76 -4.83 11.68 4.43
C LEU A 76 -3.46 11.77 5.08
N ILE A 77 -2.38 11.39 4.36
CA ILE A 77 -1.00 11.49 4.85
C ILE A 77 -0.67 12.94 5.21
N PHE A 78 -0.96 13.89 4.30
CA PHE A 78 -0.65 15.29 4.49
C PHE A 78 -1.34 15.89 5.73
N ARG A 79 -2.64 15.62 5.89
CA ARG A 79 -3.42 16.06 7.07
C ARG A 79 -2.87 15.44 8.36
N TYR A 80 -2.54 14.14 8.33
CA TYR A 80 -1.97 13.47 9.48
C TYR A 80 -0.64 14.10 9.92
N MET A 81 0.24 14.39 8.98
CA MET A 81 1.52 15.07 9.25
C MET A 81 1.33 16.47 9.88
N PHE A 82 0.21 17.15 9.59
CA PHE A 82 -0.17 18.39 10.26
C PHE A 82 -0.83 18.17 11.63
N GLY A 83 -0.90 16.93 12.11
CA GLY A 83 -1.49 16.59 13.41
C GLY A 83 -3.02 16.55 13.41
N LEU A 84 -3.68 16.49 12.26
CA LEU A 84 -5.12 16.27 12.21
C LEU A 84 -5.43 14.82 12.56
N SER A 85 -6.49 14.63 13.36
CA SER A 85 -7.02 13.34 13.80
C SER A 85 -8.55 13.32 13.67
N ASP A 86 -9.15 12.16 13.95
CA ASP A 86 -10.61 12.00 13.97
C ASP A 86 -11.31 12.47 12.69
N GLY A 87 -12.45 13.15 12.83
CA GLY A 87 -13.25 13.66 11.70
C GLY A 87 -12.46 14.55 10.74
N PRO A 88 -11.71 15.57 11.21
CA PRO A 88 -10.87 16.42 10.36
C PRO A 88 -9.85 15.68 9.51
N LEU A 89 -9.32 14.55 9.96
CA LEU A 89 -8.40 13.74 9.17
C LEU A 89 -9.07 13.15 7.94
N ILE A 90 -10.25 12.52 8.13
CA ILE A 90 -10.88 11.68 7.11
C ILE A 90 -11.97 12.38 6.29
N GLN A 91 -12.45 13.54 6.72
CA GLN A 91 -13.58 14.22 6.09
C GLN A 91 -13.31 14.54 4.61
N ASN A 92 -14.13 13.96 3.73
CA ASN A 92 -14.00 14.10 2.27
C ASN A 92 -12.63 13.72 1.69
N ALA A 93 -11.90 12.82 2.37
CA ALA A 93 -10.59 12.35 1.94
C ALA A 93 -10.52 10.82 1.82
N VAL A 94 -11.57 10.10 2.16
CA VAL A 94 -11.64 8.64 2.03
C VAL A 94 -12.45 8.31 0.78
N SER A 95 -11.93 7.42 -0.05
CA SER A 95 -12.58 6.97 -1.29
C SER A 95 -13.88 6.20 -0.99
N LEU A 96 -14.80 6.17 -1.95
CA LEU A 96 -16.08 5.48 -1.77
C LEU A 96 -15.93 3.95 -1.68
N ASP A 97 -14.90 3.41 -2.27
CA ASP A 97 -14.53 1.99 -2.30
C ASP A 97 -13.40 1.64 -1.32
N ALA A 98 -13.08 2.55 -0.40
CA ALA A 98 -12.07 2.35 0.61
C ALA A 98 -12.35 1.14 1.52
N LEU A 99 -11.31 0.37 1.81
CA LEU A 99 -11.34 -0.70 2.80
C LEU A 99 -11.28 -0.14 4.23
N TYR A 100 -10.50 0.95 4.42
CA TYR A 100 -10.30 1.60 5.72
C TYR A 100 -10.99 2.97 5.73
N THR A 101 -12.09 3.07 6.48
CA THR A 101 -12.95 4.27 6.49
C THR A 101 -12.95 5.02 7.82
N SER A 102 -12.43 4.43 8.90
CA SER A 102 -12.34 5.08 10.20
C SER A 102 -11.01 5.81 10.40
N SER A 103 -11.03 6.94 11.13
CA SER A 103 -9.79 7.67 11.41
C SER A 103 -8.77 6.83 12.15
N ALA A 104 -9.20 6.01 13.11
CA ALA A 104 -8.31 5.13 13.86
C ALA A 104 -7.59 4.11 12.94
N ALA A 105 -8.28 3.55 11.93
CA ALA A 105 -7.66 2.64 10.97
C ALA A 105 -6.67 3.38 10.06
N ILE A 106 -7.04 4.56 9.58
CA ILE A 106 -6.18 5.43 8.76
C ILE A 106 -4.92 5.84 9.54
N GLU A 107 -5.09 6.33 10.78
CA GLU A 107 -3.98 6.71 11.65
C GLU A 107 -3.02 5.53 11.92
N ALA A 108 -3.57 4.35 12.20
CA ALA A 108 -2.76 3.15 12.41
C ALA A 108 -1.92 2.78 11.17
N ARG A 109 -2.50 2.90 9.97
CA ARG A 109 -1.79 2.64 8.71
C ARG A 109 -0.67 3.66 8.46
N ILE A 110 -0.96 4.95 8.63
CA ILE A 110 0.07 6.00 8.45
C ILE A 110 1.17 5.86 9.50
N ASN A 111 0.82 5.59 10.76
CA ASN A 111 1.79 5.32 11.83
C ASN A 111 2.69 4.12 11.50
N GLY A 112 2.13 3.06 10.92
CA GLY A 112 2.86 1.87 10.50
C GLY A 112 3.94 2.15 9.44
N LEU A 113 3.82 3.24 8.68
CA LEU A 113 4.85 3.63 7.70
C LEU A 113 6.10 4.22 8.39
N GLY A 114 5.94 4.88 9.53
CA GLY A 114 7.07 5.44 10.27
C GLY A 114 8.02 6.24 9.36
N LEU A 115 9.32 5.99 9.47
CA LEU A 115 10.36 6.68 8.69
C LEU A 115 10.33 6.42 7.18
N LEU A 116 9.45 5.57 6.68
CA LEU A 116 9.22 5.49 5.24
C LEU A 116 8.63 6.78 4.67
N LEU A 117 7.97 7.58 5.52
CA LEU A 117 7.44 8.88 5.15
C LEU A 117 8.51 9.99 5.12
N ASP A 118 9.74 9.69 5.52
CA ASP A 118 10.91 10.56 5.34
C ASP A 118 11.41 10.45 3.88
N ILE A 119 10.77 11.20 3.00
CA ILE A 119 10.99 11.10 1.57
C ILE A 119 12.31 11.72 1.14
N ASP A 120 12.74 12.79 1.78
CA ASP A 120 14.01 13.46 1.44
C ASP A 120 15.22 12.92 2.22
N GLY A 121 14.99 12.07 3.24
CA GLY A 121 16.01 11.29 3.91
C GLY A 121 16.81 12.05 4.95
N ASN A 122 16.19 13.04 5.61
CA ASN A 122 16.82 13.82 6.68
C ASN A 122 16.56 13.26 8.08
N SER A 123 15.85 12.12 8.20
CA SER A 123 15.41 11.46 9.43
C SER A 123 14.31 12.22 10.20
N HIS A 124 13.66 13.16 9.57
CA HIS A 124 12.49 13.86 10.08
C HIS A 124 11.33 13.69 9.09
N ILE A 125 10.13 13.67 9.61
CA ILE A 125 8.91 13.62 8.78
C ILE A 125 8.24 14.99 8.90
N ASP A 126 8.26 15.74 7.81
CA ASP A 126 7.74 17.11 7.80
C ASP A 126 6.67 17.28 6.71
N PRO A 127 5.50 17.85 7.03
CA PRO A 127 4.43 18.03 6.04
C PRO A 127 4.82 18.92 4.87
N LEU A 128 5.71 19.92 5.07
CA LEU A 128 6.06 20.88 4.03
C LEU A 128 7.21 20.43 3.13
N THR A 129 7.91 19.36 3.49
CA THR A 129 8.89 18.67 2.66
C THR A 129 8.32 17.34 2.19
N ASP A 130 8.33 16.32 3.04
CA ASP A 130 7.91 14.95 2.72
C ASP A 130 6.45 14.85 2.28
N GLY A 131 5.56 15.49 3.05
CA GLY A 131 4.12 15.50 2.73
C GLY A 131 3.83 16.13 1.36
N LEU A 132 4.50 17.24 1.04
CA LEU A 132 4.37 17.86 -0.28
C LEU A 132 5.01 17.03 -1.40
N LEU A 133 6.12 16.35 -1.15
CA LEU A 133 6.73 15.43 -2.13
C LEU A 133 5.79 14.28 -2.46
N ILE A 134 5.18 13.65 -1.45
CA ILE A 134 4.18 12.59 -1.64
C ILE A 134 2.99 13.12 -2.44
N LEU A 135 2.41 14.23 -2.00
CA LEU A 135 1.21 14.80 -2.62
C LEU A 135 1.45 15.18 -4.08
N ARG A 136 2.56 15.87 -4.37
CA ARG A 136 2.95 16.22 -5.74
C ARG A 136 3.16 14.98 -6.61
N TYR A 137 3.82 13.96 -6.07
CA TYR A 137 4.07 12.71 -6.79
C TYR A 137 2.77 12.01 -7.16
N LEU A 138 1.82 11.91 -6.24
CA LEU A 138 0.50 11.32 -6.45
C LEU A 138 -0.34 12.14 -7.46
N PHE A 139 -0.16 13.47 -7.52
CA PHE A 139 -0.71 14.30 -8.60
C PHE A 139 -0.03 14.12 -9.96
N GLY A 140 0.93 13.21 -10.08
CA GLY A 140 1.66 12.99 -11.33
C GLY A 140 2.75 14.02 -11.62
N ILE A 141 3.09 14.91 -10.68
CA ILE A 141 4.17 15.89 -10.85
C ILE A 141 5.52 15.19 -10.76
N ARG A 142 6.40 15.46 -11.68
CA ARG A 142 7.72 14.80 -11.83
C ARG A 142 8.81 15.85 -12.15
N GLY A 143 10.06 15.38 -12.14
CA GLY A 143 11.22 16.19 -12.49
C GLY A 143 11.47 17.35 -11.52
N ALA A 144 12.05 18.42 -12.01
CA ALA A 144 12.41 19.58 -11.19
C ALA A 144 11.21 20.18 -10.44
N THR A 145 10.02 20.16 -11.03
CA THR A 145 8.78 20.67 -10.42
C THR A 145 8.37 19.89 -9.18
N LEU A 146 8.67 18.57 -9.13
CA LEU A 146 8.38 17.73 -7.95
C LEU A 146 9.12 18.24 -6.71
N ILE A 147 10.40 18.60 -6.88
CA ILE A 147 11.31 18.91 -5.77
C ILE A 147 11.48 20.40 -5.48
N ASN A 148 10.93 21.29 -6.35
CA ASN A 148 11.15 22.73 -6.24
C ASN A 148 10.64 23.28 -4.90
N ASP A 149 11.55 23.91 -4.14
CA ASP A 149 11.28 24.56 -2.86
C ASP A 149 10.68 23.66 -1.74
N VAL A 150 10.86 22.31 -1.85
CA VAL A 150 10.30 21.35 -0.88
C VAL A 150 11.33 20.33 -0.38
N ILE A 151 12.60 20.53 -0.65
CA ILE A 151 13.68 19.67 -0.12
C ILE A 151 14.27 20.34 1.12
N ALA A 152 14.36 19.62 2.22
CA ALA A 152 15.00 20.12 3.42
C ALA A 152 16.49 20.39 3.19
N ILE A 153 17.04 21.35 3.95
CA ILE A 153 18.46 21.76 3.80
C ILE A 153 19.44 20.63 4.18
N ASP A 154 19.02 19.73 5.04
CA ASP A 154 19.77 18.57 5.54
C ASP A 154 19.37 17.25 4.87
N ALA A 155 18.59 17.33 3.80
CA ALA A 155 18.16 16.16 3.02
C ALA A 155 19.33 15.38 2.43
N THR A 156 19.20 14.04 2.42
CA THR A 156 20.14 13.14 1.74
C THR A 156 19.68 12.76 0.33
N ARG A 157 18.38 12.78 0.08
CA ARG A 157 17.76 12.62 -1.26
C ARG A 157 17.37 13.99 -1.79
N THR A 158 18.21 14.58 -2.62
CA THR A 158 18.07 15.97 -3.07
C THR A 158 17.72 16.11 -4.55
N THR A 159 17.67 15.02 -5.32
CA THR A 159 17.42 15.05 -6.75
C THR A 159 16.08 14.43 -7.11
N ALA A 160 15.40 14.96 -8.11
CA ALA A 160 14.12 14.43 -8.57
C ALA A 160 14.18 12.93 -8.92
N PRO A 161 15.19 12.40 -9.64
CA PRO A 161 15.28 10.97 -9.88
C PRO A 161 15.41 10.13 -8.60
N ALA A 162 16.10 10.61 -7.56
CA ALA A 162 16.23 9.89 -6.30
C ALA A 162 14.91 9.85 -5.52
N ILE A 163 14.19 10.97 -5.48
CA ILE A 163 12.86 11.08 -4.86
C ILE A 163 11.85 10.21 -5.61
N GLU A 164 11.78 10.31 -6.94
CA GLU A 164 10.89 9.51 -7.77
C GLU A 164 11.14 8.01 -7.62
N ALA A 165 12.42 7.60 -7.62
CA ALA A 165 12.79 6.20 -7.44
C ALA A 165 12.40 5.67 -6.03
N TYR A 166 12.42 6.52 -5.01
CA TYR A 166 11.97 6.17 -3.68
C TYR A 166 10.44 6.03 -3.63
N LEU A 167 9.70 7.04 -4.11
CA LEU A 167 8.24 7.05 -4.13
C LEU A 167 7.65 5.94 -5.02
N ALA A 168 8.31 5.60 -6.14
CA ALA A 168 7.90 4.49 -7.00
C ALA A 168 7.92 3.12 -6.31
N LYS A 169 8.75 2.95 -5.27
CA LYS A 169 8.72 1.72 -4.45
C LYS A 169 7.50 1.68 -3.53
N MET A 170 7.05 2.85 -3.07
CA MET A 170 5.89 2.99 -2.19
C MET A 170 4.56 2.96 -2.95
N ALA A 171 4.57 3.30 -4.24
CA ALA A 171 3.41 3.27 -5.13
C ALA A 171 3.78 2.59 -6.47
N PRO A 172 4.00 1.26 -6.48
CA PRO A 172 4.52 0.55 -7.64
C PRO A 172 3.54 0.47 -8.82
N ASN A 173 2.30 0.82 -8.62
CA ASN A 173 1.25 0.76 -9.65
C ASN A 173 0.89 2.14 -10.23
N LEU A 174 1.61 3.20 -9.84
CA LEU A 174 1.34 4.57 -10.27
C LEU A 174 2.09 4.97 -11.55
#